data_de355ee5d2113d0b0a55abe6238a5d16
#
_entry.id   de355ee5d2113d0b0a55abe6238a5d16
#
_cell.length_a   1.000
_cell.length_b   1.000
_cell.length_c   1.000
_cell.angle_alpha   90.00
_cell.angle_beta   90.00
_cell.angle_gamma   90.00
#
_symmetry.space_group_name_H-M   'P 1'
#
loop_
_entity.id
_entity.type
_entity.pdbx_description
1 polymer ?
#
loop_
_entity_poly.entity_id
_entity_poly.type
_entity_poly.pdbx_seq_one_letter_code
_entity_poly.pdbx_strand_id
1 'polypeptide(L)'
;MLITPEYVFKDVTHITPEWLAEKGITALVLDIDNTLTADRSQELPEDVAVWLDTMRKASVRLTIVSNGAEKRVRPFAQKLGLAYLYRSAKPLPFALMAAQHRMGVKRRQMAMVGDQLYADRMAAALYGIPGLMVVPRGPDLGAQVILKRKWEKKHWQKYYDRGGKTL
;
A
#
# COMPACT_ATOMS: atom_id res chain seq x y z
N MET A 1 3.74 -10.55 14.20
CA MET A 1 4.68 -9.46 14.57
C MET A 1 4.30 -8.22 13.79
N LEU A 2 4.13 -7.07 14.43
CA LEU A 2 3.49 -5.88 13.81
C LEU A 2 4.25 -5.28 12.60
N ILE A 3 5.56 -5.44 12.54
CA ILE A 3 6.41 -4.76 11.54
C ILE A 3 6.95 -5.73 10.50
N THR A 4 7.17 -7.00 10.83
CA THR A 4 7.67 -7.99 9.85
C THR A 4 6.64 -8.18 8.73
N PRO A 5 7.04 -8.14 7.45
CA PRO A 5 6.13 -8.40 6.34
C PRO A 5 5.41 -9.74 6.45
N GLU A 6 4.21 -9.82 5.89
CA GLU A 6 3.48 -11.07 5.65
C GLU A 6 3.62 -11.51 4.20
N TYR A 7 3.38 -10.56 3.31
CA TYR A 7 3.48 -10.75 1.86
C TYR A 7 4.33 -9.64 1.27
N VAL A 8 5.22 -10.00 0.37
CA VAL A 8 6.10 -9.08 -0.34
C VAL A 8 5.96 -9.32 -1.83
N PHE A 9 5.71 -8.25 -2.58
CA PHE A 9 5.60 -8.26 -4.03
C PHE A 9 6.71 -7.40 -4.64
N LYS A 10 7.16 -7.75 -5.82
CA LYS A 10 8.15 -6.95 -6.55
C LYS A 10 7.67 -5.52 -6.77
N ASP A 11 6.42 -5.35 -7.14
CA ASP A 11 5.68 -4.09 -7.23
C ASP A 11 4.16 -4.38 -7.24
N VAL A 12 3.32 -3.35 -7.32
CA VAL A 12 1.86 -3.52 -7.30
C VAL A 12 1.33 -4.36 -8.45
N THR A 13 1.99 -4.36 -9.61
CA THR A 13 1.54 -5.10 -10.79
C THR A 13 1.62 -6.62 -10.62
N HIS A 14 2.37 -7.08 -9.63
CA HIS A 14 2.47 -8.49 -9.25
C HIS A 14 1.34 -8.94 -8.29
N ILE A 15 0.55 -8.01 -7.78
CA ILE A 15 -0.68 -8.31 -7.03
C ILE A 15 -1.78 -8.58 -8.06
N THR A 16 -2.12 -9.85 -8.28
CA THR A 16 -3.10 -10.24 -9.30
C THR A 16 -4.51 -10.38 -8.71
N PRO A 17 -5.56 -10.19 -9.53
CA PRO A 17 -6.93 -10.46 -9.10
C PRO A 17 -7.13 -11.90 -8.61
N GLU A 18 -6.47 -12.86 -9.23
CA GLU A 18 -6.51 -14.28 -8.86
C GLU A 18 -5.94 -14.51 -7.47
N TRP A 19 -4.78 -13.91 -7.16
CA TRP A 19 -4.17 -13.99 -5.84
C TRP A 19 -5.07 -13.36 -4.77
N LEU A 20 -5.66 -12.20 -5.06
CA LEU A 20 -6.60 -11.54 -4.15
C LEU A 20 -7.85 -12.40 -3.89
N ALA A 21 -8.39 -13.02 -4.93
CA ALA A 21 -9.56 -13.91 -4.82
C ALA A 21 -9.26 -15.12 -3.94
N GLU A 22 -8.10 -15.76 -4.10
CA GLU A 22 -7.65 -16.85 -3.23
C GLU A 22 -7.58 -16.44 -1.74
N LYS A 23 -7.22 -15.18 -1.46
CA LYS A 23 -7.14 -14.64 -0.10
C LYS A 23 -8.48 -14.06 0.41
N GLY A 24 -9.52 -14.04 -0.43
CA GLY A 24 -10.80 -13.42 -0.09
C GLY A 24 -10.74 -11.90 0.03
N ILE A 25 -9.77 -11.26 -0.64
CA ILE A 25 -9.56 -9.81 -0.64
C ILE A 25 -10.30 -9.21 -1.83
N THR A 26 -11.20 -8.27 -1.58
CA THR A 26 -12.00 -7.58 -2.60
C THR A 26 -11.79 -6.07 -2.60
N ALA A 27 -10.96 -5.56 -1.69
CA ALA A 27 -10.68 -4.14 -1.56
C ALA A 27 -9.23 -3.89 -1.17
N LEU A 28 -8.59 -2.92 -1.81
CA LEU A 28 -7.23 -2.50 -1.52
C LEU A 28 -7.21 -1.04 -1.09
N VAL A 29 -6.47 -0.79 -0.03
CA VAL A 29 -6.04 0.54 0.38
C VAL A 29 -4.62 0.74 -0.12
N LEU A 30 -4.39 1.80 -0.89
CA LEU A 30 -3.14 2.02 -1.62
C LEU A 30 -2.39 3.23 -1.07
N ASP A 31 -1.12 3.06 -0.73
CA ASP A 31 -0.21 4.20 -0.59
C ASP A 31 0.21 4.72 -1.97
N ILE A 32 0.81 5.91 -2.05
CA ILE A 32 1.23 6.54 -3.30
C ILE A 32 2.74 6.43 -3.49
N ASP A 33 3.49 7.15 -2.64
CA ASP A 33 4.92 7.34 -2.80
C ASP A 33 5.68 6.02 -2.69
N ASN A 34 6.51 5.74 -3.69
CA ASN A 34 7.24 4.47 -3.84
C ASN A 34 6.38 3.18 -3.89
N THR A 35 5.07 3.34 -4.00
CA THR A 35 4.11 2.23 -4.15
C THR A 35 3.47 2.25 -5.54
N LEU A 36 2.72 3.30 -5.88
CA LEU A 36 2.10 3.48 -7.21
C LEU A 36 2.97 4.25 -8.18
N THR A 37 3.83 5.12 -7.67
CA THR A 37 4.76 5.95 -8.44
C THR A 37 6.01 6.20 -7.62
N ALA A 38 7.04 6.81 -8.22
CA ALA A 38 8.23 7.25 -7.50
C ALA A 38 7.90 8.29 -6.42
N ASP A 39 8.75 8.39 -5.39
CA ASP A 39 8.54 9.33 -4.30
C ASP A 39 8.36 10.76 -4.82
N ARG A 40 7.30 11.44 -4.40
CA ARG A 40 6.90 12.80 -4.78
C ARG A 40 6.58 13.01 -6.27
N SER A 41 6.49 11.96 -7.08
CA SER A 41 6.12 12.05 -8.48
C SER A 41 4.60 12.19 -8.66
N GLN A 42 4.19 12.99 -9.65
CA GLN A 42 2.80 13.08 -10.12
C GLN A 42 2.56 12.27 -11.41
N GLU A 43 3.58 11.58 -11.90
CA GLU A 43 3.46 10.72 -13.07
C GLU A 43 2.80 9.41 -12.70
N LEU A 44 1.87 8.96 -13.53
CA LEU A 44 1.29 7.62 -13.44
C LEU A 44 2.07 6.69 -14.38
N PRO A 45 2.84 5.73 -13.85
CA PRO A 45 3.52 4.75 -14.69
C PRO A 45 2.51 3.94 -15.50
N GLU A 46 2.86 3.65 -16.76
CA GLU A 46 1.97 2.94 -17.69
C GLU A 46 1.58 1.55 -17.16
N ASP A 47 2.52 0.82 -16.59
CA ASP A 47 2.27 -0.49 -15.99
C ASP A 47 1.26 -0.43 -14.83
N VAL A 48 1.34 0.62 -14.02
CA VAL A 48 0.39 0.86 -12.91
C VAL A 48 -0.99 1.25 -13.45
N ALA A 49 -1.05 2.06 -14.52
CA ALA A 49 -2.32 2.40 -15.17
C ALA A 49 -3.05 1.15 -15.68
N VAL A 50 -2.32 0.24 -16.32
CA VAL A 50 -2.85 -1.05 -16.79
C VAL A 50 -3.31 -1.91 -15.60
N TRP A 51 -2.52 -1.97 -14.54
CA TRP A 51 -2.88 -2.72 -13.34
C TRP A 51 -4.15 -2.18 -12.66
N LEU A 52 -4.31 -0.85 -12.54
CA LEU A 52 -5.51 -0.23 -12.01
C LEU A 52 -6.76 -0.60 -12.82
N ASP A 53 -6.64 -0.59 -14.14
CA ASP A 53 -7.73 -1.02 -15.04
C ASP A 53 -8.07 -2.51 -14.84
N THR A 54 -7.06 -3.36 -14.72
CA THR A 54 -7.23 -4.79 -14.41
C THR A 54 -7.97 -5.00 -13.09
N MET A 55 -7.61 -4.25 -12.03
CA MET A 55 -8.29 -4.32 -10.74
C MET A 55 -9.76 -3.87 -10.85
N ARG A 56 -10.03 -2.77 -11.56
CA ARG A 56 -11.39 -2.30 -11.79
C ARG A 56 -12.24 -3.32 -12.53
N LYS A 57 -11.72 -3.93 -13.58
CA LYS A 57 -12.41 -5.00 -14.34
C LYS A 57 -12.71 -6.23 -13.49
N ALA A 58 -11.85 -6.51 -12.51
CA ALA A 58 -12.06 -7.58 -11.53
C ALA A 58 -12.97 -7.15 -10.35
N SER A 59 -13.55 -5.97 -10.38
CA SER A 59 -14.41 -5.41 -9.32
C SER A 59 -13.71 -5.26 -7.96
N VAL A 60 -12.38 -5.11 -7.95
CA VAL A 60 -11.62 -4.80 -6.74
C VAL A 60 -11.81 -3.31 -6.41
N ARG A 61 -12.26 -3.01 -5.22
CA ARG A 61 -12.43 -1.63 -4.74
C ARG A 61 -11.09 -1.06 -4.31
N LEU A 62 -10.83 0.19 -4.69
CA LEU A 62 -9.55 0.87 -4.47
C LEU A 62 -9.77 2.21 -3.79
N THR A 63 -8.99 2.50 -2.76
CA THR A 63 -8.95 3.81 -2.09
C THR A 63 -7.51 4.16 -1.76
N ILE A 64 -7.11 5.40 -2.02
CA ILE A 64 -5.78 5.91 -1.65
C ILE A 64 -5.80 6.36 -0.19
N VAL A 65 -4.78 5.94 0.57
CA VAL A 65 -4.52 6.40 1.95
C VAL A 65 -3.04 6.76 2.07
N SER A 66 -2.75 8.04 2.11
CA SER A 66 -1.38 8.57 2.13
C SER A 66 -1.13 9.49 3.33
N ASN A 67 0.09 9.47 3.86
CA ASN A 67 0.57 10.43 4.86
C ASN A 67 0.88 11.82 4.26
N GLY A 68 0.94 11.93 2.94
CA GLY A 68 1.20 13.16 2.23
C GLY A 68 0.13 14.23 2.47
N ALA A 69 0.52 15.50 2.23
CA ALA A 69 -0.42 16.62 2.29
C ALA A 69 -1.42 16.58 1.14
N GLU A 70 -2.54 17.29 1.29
CA GLU A 70 -3.60 17.34 0.27
C GLU A 70 -3.08 17.72 -1.12
N LYS A 71 -2.22 18.72 -1.20
CA LYS A 71 -1.62 19.18 -2.45
C LYS A 71 -0.79 18.11 -3.18
N ARG A 72 -0.29 17.11 -2.45
CA ARG A 72 0.42 15.95 -3.01
C ARG A 72 -0.55 14.87 -3.47
N VAL A 73 -1.53 14.54 -2.62
CA VAL A 73 -2.40 13.38 -2.77
C VAL A 73 -3.55 13.63 -3.75
N ARG A 74 -4.23 14.76 -3.61
CA ARG A 74 -5.43 15.10 -4.38
C ARG A 74 -5.22 15.07 -5.90
N PRO A 75 -4.22 15.76 -6.48
CA PRO A 75 -4.04 15.76 -7.93
C PRO A 75 -3.76 14.37 -8.49
N PHE A 76 -2.96 13.58 -7.79
CA PHE A 76 -2.64 12.22 -8.20
C PHE A 76 -3.87 11.31 -8.13
N ALA A 77 -4.61 11.33 -7.02
CA ALA A 77 -5.82 10.54 -6.84
C ALA A 77 -6.91 10.90 -7.87
N GLN A 78 -7.08 12.18 -8.16
CA GLN A 78 -8.03 12.65 -9.18
C GLN A 78 -7.62 12.15 -10.59
N LYS A 79 -6.34 12.17 -10.92
CA LYS A 79 -5.82 11.61 -12.17
C LYS A 79 -6.17 10.12 -12.31
N LEU A 80 -6.14 9.36 -11.22
CA LEU A 80 -6.49 7.94 -11.19
C LEU A 80 -8.01 7.70 -11.11
N GLY A 81 -8.80 8.72 -10.81
CA GLY A 81 -10.23 8.58 -10.56
C GLY A 81 -10.55 7.79 -9.29
N LEU A 82 -9.70 7.86 -8.27
CA LEU A 82 -9.84 7.14 -7.02
C LEU A 82 -10.24 8.05 -5.86
N ALA A 83 -11.04 7.49 -4.93
CA ALA A 83 -11.25 8.09 -3.62
C ALA A 83 -9.93 8.13 -2.85
N TYR A 84 -9.75 9.12 -1.99
CA TYR A 84 -8.49 9.32 -1.28
C TYR A 84 -8.67 9.90 0.13
N LEU A 85 -7.70 9.60 0.98
CA LEU A 85 -7.47 10.20 2.28
C LEU A 85 -6.01 10.68 2.33
N TYR A 86 -5.82 11.93 2.69
CA TYR A 86 -4.51 12.54 2.89
C TYR A 86 -4.24 12.78 4.38
N ARG A 87 -2.99 13.06 4.76
CA ARG A 87 -2.56 13.22 6.16
C ARG A 87 -3.11 12.11 7.06
N SER A 88 -3.01 10.89 6.57
CA SER A 88 -3.66 9.72 7.17
C SER A 88 -3.07 9.26 8.50
N ALA A 89 -1.94 9.85 8.91
CA ALA A 89 -1.25 9.58 10.16
C ALA A 89 -0.89 8.09 10.37
N LYS A 90 -0.62 7.33 9.28
CA LYS A 90 -0.09 5.98 9.42
C LYS A 90 1.21 6.00 10.26
N PRO A 91 1.39 5.12 11.22
CA PRO A 91 0.75 3.82 11.37
C PRO A 91 -0.56 3.78 12.16
N LEU A 92 -1.15 4.90 12.54
CA LEU A 92 -2.45 4.89 13.21
C LEU A 92 -3.54 4.35 12.26
N PRO A 93 -4.45 3.50 12.74
CA PRO A 93 -5.37 2.75 11.85
C PRO A 93 -6.61 3.53 11.43
N PHE A 94 -6.81 4.77 11.87
CA PHE A 94 -8.06 5.51 11.67
C PHE A 94 -8.41 5.74 10.21
N ALA A 95 -7.41 6.00 9.35
CA ALA A 95 -7.65 6.16 7.92
C ALA A 95 -8.07 4.85 7.24
N LEU A 96 -7.57 3.70 7.71
CA LEU A 96 -8.00 2.38 7.23
C LEU A 96 -9.46 2.11 7.61
N MET A 97 -9.86 2.49 8.81
CA MET A 97 -11.26 2.39 9.24
C MET A 97 -12.18 3.26 8.37
N ALA A 98 -11.78 4.50 8.10
CA ALA A 98 -12.53 5.40 7.22
C ALA A 98 -12.63 4.85 5.78
N ALA A 99 -11.54 4.31 5.24
CA ALA A 99 -11.52 3.68 3.92
C ALA A 99 -12.44 2.45 3.86
N GLN A 100 -12.43 1.61 4.88
CA GLN A 100 -13.34 0.48 4.99
C GLN A 100 -14.80 0.91 4.90
N HIS A 101 -15.16 1.92 5.70
CA HIS A 101 -16.54 2.43 5.74
C HIS A 101 -16.96 2.98 4.36
N ARG A 102 -16.11 3.78 3.73
CA ARG A 102 -16.37 4.34 2.39
C ARG A 102 -16.50 3.28 1.31
N MET A 103 -15.68 2.24 1.36
CA MET A 103 -15.75 1.13 0.40
C MET A 103 -16.91 0.15 0.67
N GLY A 104 -17.52 0.20 1.85
CA GLY A 104 -18.65 -0.66 2.21
C GLY A 104 -18.29 -2.15 2.23
N VAL A 105 -17.07 -2.49 2.65
CA VAL A 105 -16.58 -3.87 2.71
C VAL A 105 -16.35 -4.31 4.16
N LYS A 106 -16.28 -5.62 4.37
CA LYS A 106 -15.88 -6.17 5.68
C LYS A 106 -14.36 -6.06 5.84
N ARG A 107 -13.89 -5.82 7.06
CA ARG A 107 -12.45 -5.72 7.36
C ARG A 107 -11.64 -6.90 6.80
N ARG A 108 -12.14 -8.13 6.92
CA ARG A 108 -11.50 -9.34 6.37
C ARG A 108 -11.36 -9.37 4.84
N GLN A 109 -12.02 -8.46 4.13
CA GLN A 109 -12.00 -8.35 2.66
C GLN A 109 -11.03 -7.27 2.17
N MET A 110 -10.32 -6.62 3.08
CA MET A 110 -9.39 -5.53 2.76
C MET A 110 -7.93 -5.97 2.94
N ALA A 111 -7.05 -5.30 2.19
CA ALA A 111 -5.61 -5.31 2.46
C ALA A 111 -5.03 -3.91 2.25
N MET A 112 -3.93 -3.61 2.95
CA MET A 112 -3.14 -2.40 2.77
C MET A 112 -1.96 -2.70 1.84
N VAL A 113 -1.78 -1.90 0.80
CA VAL A 113 -0.63 -1.98 -0.11
C VAL A 113 0.28 -0.78 0.13
N GLY A 114 1.54 -1.01 0.40
CA GLY A 114 2.53 0.04 0.65
C GLY A 114 3.95 -0.49 0.71
N ASP A 115 4.90 0.42 0.87
CA ASP A 115 6.32 0.11 0.83
C ASP A 115 7.04 0.31 2.18
N GLN A 116 6.41 1.01 3.14
CA GLN A 116 7.01 1.34 4.43
C GLN A 116 6.51 0.44 5.56
N LEU A 117 7.43 -0.28 6.22
CA LEU A 117 7.05 -1.17 7.33
C LEU A 117 6.51 -0.40 8.54
N TYR A 118 7.12 0.73 8.89
CA TYR A 118 6.70 1.56 10.04
C TYR A 118 5.50 2.47 9.76
N ALA A 119 4.97 2.48 8.56
CA ALA A 119 3.73 3.17 8.21
C ALA A 119 2.66 2.16 7.75
N ASP A 120 2.85 1.56 6.59
CA ASP A 120 1.83 0.74 5.91
C ASP A 120 1.63 -0.62 6.59
N ARG A 121 2.73 -1.37 6.79
CA ARG A 121 2.64 -2.69 7.44
C ARG A 121 2.12 -2.58 8.87
N MET A 122 2.64 -1.62 9.62
CA MET A 122 2.24 -1.42 11.00
C MET A 122 0.77 -0.96 11.11
N ALA A 123 0.32 -0.06 10.23
CA ALA A 123 -1.10 0.35 10.18
C ALA A 123 -2.01 -0.85 9.87
N ALA A 124 -1.65 -1.67 8.88
CA ALA A 124 -2.37 -2.88 8.53
C ALA A 124 -2.47 -3.83 9.73
N ALA A 125 -1.36 -4.09 10.42
CA ALA A 125 -1.32 -4.97 11.59
C ALA A 125 -2.16 -4.45 12.75
N LEU A 126 -2.08 -3.15 13.06
CA LEU A 126 -2.87 -2.52 14.11
C LEU A 126 -4.37 -2.54 13.79
N TYR A 127 -4.73 -2.45 12.52
CA TYR A 127 -6.12 -2.55 12.10
C TYR A 127 -6.61 -3.99 11.98
N GLY A 128 -5.72 -4.96 11.90
CA GLY A 128 -6.05 -6.39 11.76
C GLY A 128 -6.40 -6.79 10.34
N ILE A 129 -5.69 -6.25 9.36
CA ILE A 129 -5.78 -6.62 7.93
C ILE A 129 -4.40 -7.02 7.39
N PRO A 130 -4.32 -7.78 6.29
CA PRO A 130 -3.05 -8.07 5.64
C PRO A 130 -2.33 -6.82 5.13
N GLY A 131 -1.01 -6.77 5.29
CA GLY A 131 -0.14 -5.81 4.66
C GLY A 131 0.57 -6.44 3.46
N LEU A 132 0.26 -5.96 2.26
CA LEU A 132 0.88 -6.37 1.01
C LEU A 132 2.02 -5.39 0.72
N MET A 133 3.23 -5.79 1.10
CA MET A 133 4.38 -4.90 0.95
C MET A 133 4.94 -4.98 -0.46
N VAL A 134 5.37 -3.86 -0.98
CA VAL A 134 6.03 -3.77 -2.30
C VAL A 134 7.44 -3.22 -2.15
N VAL A 135 8.32 -3.61 -3.07
CA VAL A 135 9.66 -3.01 -3.16
C VAL A 135 9.51 -1.56 -3.64
N PRO A 136 10.18 -0.59 -3.00
CA PRO A 136 10.12 0.81 -3.43
C PRO A 136 10.47 0.99 -4.91
N ARG A 137 9.71 1.81 -5.62
CA ARG A 137 9.93 2.06 -7.07
C ARG A 137 11.15 2.94 -7.37
N GLY A 138 11.66 3.63 -6.38
CA GLY A 138 12.82 4.50 -6.54
C GLY A 138 13.41 4.94 -5.20
N PRO A 139 14.37 5.87 -5.20
CA PRO A 139 14.96 6.35 -3.96
C PRO A 139 13.97 7.18 -3.15
N ASP A 140 14.10 7.11 -1.82
CA ASP A 140 13.38 7.97 -0.91
C ASP A 140 14.01 9.37 -0.90
N LEU A 141 13.20 10.42 -0.98
CA LEU A 141 13.63 11.83 -1.00
C LEU A 141 13.51 12.51 0.36
N GLY A 142 12.72 11.95 1.28
CA GLY A 142 12.49 12.49 2.63
C GLY A 142 13.48 11.95 3.65
N ALA A 143 14.15 12.83 4.40
CA ALA A 143 15.12 12.42 5.44
C ALA A 143 14.53 11.49 6.50
N GLN A 144 13.29 11.72 6.91
CA GLN A 144 12.60 10.86 7.89
C GLN A 144 12.36 9.45 7.34
N VAL A 145 12.01 9.33 6.07
CA VAL A 145 11.80 8.03 5.41
C VAL A 145 13.13 7.30 5.31
N ILE A 146 14.18 7.97 4.87
CA ILE A 146 15.53 7.42 4.77
C ILE A 146 15.99 6.86 6.13
N LEU A 147 15.74 7.59 7.22
CA LEU A 147 16.08 7.13 8.56
C LEU A 147 15.29 5.89 8.97
N LYS A 148 13.99 5.86 8.70
CA LYS A 148 13.12 4.70 8.96
C LYS A 148 13.59 3.46 8.19
N ARG A 149 14.02 3.62 6.93
CA ARG A 149 14.55 2.50 6.11
C ARG A 149 15.73 1.80 6.77
N LYS A 150 16.59 2.55 7.49
CA LYS A 150 17.70 1.92 8.23
C LYS A 150 17.19 0.97 9.32
N TRP A 151 16.10 1.32 10.00
CA TRP A 151 15.49 0.47 11.02
C TRP A 151 14.68 -0.67 10.42
N GLU A 152 14.12 -0.49 9.24
CA GLU A 152 13.37 -1.52 8.54
C GLU A 152 14.24 -2.70 8.09
N LYS A 153 15.52 -2.48 7.79
CA LYS A 153 16.45 -3.51 7.27
C LYS A 153 16.42 -4.81 8.07
N LYS A 154 16.44 -4.73 9.40
CA LYS A 154 16.42 -5.91 10.27
C LYS A 154 15.12 -6.72 10.14
N HIS A 155 13.99 -6.06 9.87
CA HIS A 155 12.69 -6.72 9.71
C HIS A 155 12.55 -7.37 8.33
N TRP A 156 13.11 -6.75 7.30
CA TRP A 156 13.24 -7.33 5.97
C TRP A 156 14.14 -8.56 6.01
N GLN A 157 15.31 -8.47 6.63
CA GLN A 157 16.21 -9.60 6.80
C GLN A 157 15.53 -10.76 7.51
N LYS A 158 14.85 -10.49 8.63
CA LYS A 158 14.09 -11.49 9.38
C LYS A 158 13.00 -12.18 8.57
N TYR A 159 12.35 -11.46 7.66
CA TYR A 159 11.37 -12.03 6.75
C TYR A 159 12.01 -13.06 5.81
N TYR A 160 13.11 -12.69 5.16
CA TYR A 160 13.82 -13.57 4.23
C TYR A 160 14.49 -14.74 4.93
N ASP A 161 15.09 -14.55 6.10
CA ASP A 161 15.72 -15.61 6.90
C ASP A 161 14.71 -16.70 7.33
N ARG A 162 13.43 -16.35 7.40
CA ARG A 162 12.33 -17.29 7.69
C ARG A 162 11.72 -17.93 6.44
N GLY A 163 12.37 -17.80 5.30
CA GLY A 163 11.90 -18.35 4.04
C GLY A 163 10.87 -17.48 3.30
N GLY A 164 10.71 -16.24 3.70
CA GLY A 164 9.89 -15.28 2.97
C GLY A 164 10.39 -15.06 1.55
N LYS A 165 9.46 -14.92 0.60
CA LYS A 165 9.76 -14.72 -0.82
C LYS A 165 9.15 -13.43 -1.32
N THR A 166 9.78 -12.83 -2.33
CA THR A 166 9.18 -11.75 -3.12
C THR A 166 8.40 -12.39 -4.27
N LEU A 167 7.11 -12.08 -4.33
CA LEU A 167 6.16 -12.55 -5.34
C LEU A 167 6.16 -11.67 -6.58
#